data_3ff1f5ca589b3b5c66548a88a5582732
#
_entry.id   3ff1f5ca589b3b5c66548a88a5582732
#
_cell.length_a   1.000
_cell.length_b   1.000
_cell.length_c   1.000
_cell.angle_alpha   90.00
_cell.angle_beta   90.00
_cell.angle_gamma   90.00
#
_symmetry.space_group_name_H-M   'P 1'
#
loop_
_entity.id
_entity.type
_entity.pdbx_description
1 polymer ?
#
loop_
_entity_poly.entity_id
_entity_poly.type
_entity_poly.pdbx_seq_one_letter_code
_entity_poly.pdbx_strand_id
1 'polypeptide(L)'
;SRGLGDVYKRQATGSISRTIPKDANYPNLKEVSLPQMRREVADLFAPGEEAVQCFQTIRDQVVFTNKRVFIVNVQGVTGKKVSYFSYPYSKVQYFGIEMAGILDADSELLLVFSDGNQLQFDFRSRVDIKRICANISAYIL
;
A
#
# COMPACT_ATOMS: atom_id res chain seq x y z
N SER A 1 -15.77 16.36 24.78
CA SER A 1 -15.44 17.68 25.29
C SER A 1 -14.59 18.44 24.32
N ARG A 2 -14.65 19.75 24.43
CA ARG A 2 -13.95 20.65 23.52
C ARG A 2 -12.43 20.51 23.60
N GLY A 3 -11.88 20.39 24.80
CA GLY A 3 -10.44 20.24 25.00
C GLY A 3 -9.88 18.95 24.40
N LEU A 4 -10.63 17.87 24.49
CA LEU A 4 -10.24 16.59 23.92
C LEU A 4 -10.22 16.65 22.39
N GLY A 5 -11.21 17.31 21.78
CA GLY A 5 -11.24 17.50 20.34
C GLY A 5 -10.08 18.34 19.83
N ASP A 6 -9.68 19.35 20.57
CA ASP A 6 -8.52 20.18 20.23
C ASP A 6 -7.21 19.41 20.29
N VAL A 7 -7.05 18.54 21.29
CA VAL A 7 -5.88 17.66 21.40
C VAL A 7 -5.79 16.72 20.21
N TYR A 8 -6.89 16.12 19.81
CA TYR A 8 -6.93 15.24 18.63
C TYR A 8 -6.58 16.00 17.34
N LYS A 9 -7.11 17.20 17.17
CA LYS A 9 -6.80 18.02 16.01
C LYS A 9 -5.31 18.37 15.94
N ARG A 10 -4.71 18.70 17.06
CA ARG A 10 -3.28 19.01 17.11
C ARG A 10 -2.43 17.80 16.76
N GLN A 11 -2.78 16.62 17.28
CA GLN A 11 -2.07 15.38 16.96
C GLN A 11 -2.22 15.04 15.48
N ALA A 12 -3.40 15.27 14.90
CA ALA A 12 -3.66 15.00 13.48
C ALA A 12 -2.95 15.98 12.54
N THR A 13 -2.42 17.12 13.02
CA THR A 13 -1.70 18.08 12.20
C THR A 13 -0.18 17.87 12.20
N GLY A 14 0.32 16.81 12.83
CA GLY A 14 1.73 16.44 12.80
C GLY A 14 2.21 16.01 11.41
N SER A 15 3.51 15.81 11.26
CA SER A 15 4.11 15.50 9.96
C SER A 15 3.58 14.22 9.34
N ILE A 16 3.26 13.20 10.14
CA ILE A 16 2.73 11.94 9.62
C ILE A 16 1.32 12.12 9.04
N SER A 17 0.47 12.95 9.67
CA SER A 17 -0.88 13.17 9.16
C SER A 17 -0.90 13.89 7.80
N ARG A 18 0.16 14.65 7.49
CA ARG A 18 0.30 15.32 6.19
C ARG A 18 0.64 14.35 5.06
N THR A 19 1.11 13.16 5.40
CA THR A 19 1.54 12.16 4.43
C THR A 19 0.59 10.99 4.32
N ILE A 20 -0.51 10.99 5.07
CA ILE A 20 -1.50 9.91 5.01
C ILE A 20 -2.04 9.81 3.58
N PRO A 21 -1.80 8.69 2.90
CA PRO A 21 -2.35 8.51 1.57
C PRO A 21 -3.85 8.28 1.67
N LYS A 22 -4.62 9.20 1.11
CA LYS A 22 -6.07 9.13 1.06
C LYS A 22 -6.50 9.33 -0.39
N ASP A 23 -7.29 8.40 -0.91
CA ASP A 23 -7.69 8.41 -2.32
C ASP A 23 -6.47 8.58 -3.24
N ALA A 24 -5.43 7.80 -2.95
CA ALA A 24 -4.13 7.95 -3.59
C ALA A 24 -3.98 7.01 -4.78
N ASN A 25 -3.18 7.47 -5.74
CA ASN A 25 -2.80 6.69 -6.90
C ASN A 25 -1.29 6.49 -6.90
N TYR A 26 -0.87 5.24 -7.11
CA TYR A 26 0.53 4.85 -7.17
C TYR A 26 0.86 4.37 -8.59
N PRO A 27 1.33 5.28 -9.46
CA PRO A 27 1.65 4.94 -10.85
C PRO A 27 3.05 4.36 -10.98
N ASN A 28 3.29 3.69 -12.11
CA ASN A 28 4.62 3.25 -12.54
C ASN A 28 5.30 2.28 -11.56
N LEU A 29 4.52 1.41 -10.93
CA LEU A 29 5.06 0.43 -9.99
C LEU A 29 5.75 -0.70 -10.75
N LYS A 30 7.03 -0.92 -10.46
CA LYS A 30 7.81 -2.03 -11.00
C LYS A 30 8.00 -3.08 -9.93
N GLU A 31 7.75 -4.33 -10.27
CA GLU A 31 8.01 -5.42 -9.35
C GLU A 31 9.52 -5.56 -9.15
N VAL A 32 9.93 -5.74 -7.90
CA VAL A 32 11.30 -6.03 -7.50
C VAL A 32 11.33 -7.32 -6.69
N SER A 33 12.51 -7.91 -6.57
CA SER A 33 12.66 -9.13 -5.77
C SER A 33 12.43 -8.83 -4.29
N LEU A 34 11.95 -9.82 -3.54
CA LEU A 34 11.67 -9.65 -2.11
C LEU A 34 12.89 -9.19 -1.30
N PRO A 35 14.13 -9.63 -1.58
CA PRO A 35 15.30 -9.09 -0.88
C PRO A 35 15.50 -7.58 -1.04
N GLN A 36 14.90 -6.96 -2.05
CA GLN A 36 14.97 -5.51 -2.25
C GLN A 36 13.97 -4.72 -1.39
N MET A 37 13.05 -5.42 -0.73
CA MET A 37 12.15 -4.81 0.23
C MET A 37 12.94 -4.19 1.37
N ARG A 38 12.52 -3.00 1.83
CA ARG A 38 13.11 -2.38 3.01
C ARG A 38 12.96 -3.31 4.22
N ARG A 39 14.07 -3.53 4.94
CA ARG A 39 14.11 -4.43 6.10
C ARG A 39 13.11 -4.03 7.18
N GLU A 40 12.93 -2.73 7.37
CA GLU A 40 12.06 -2.20 8.41
C GLU A 40 10.60 -2.63 8.22
N VAL A 41 10.19 -2.94 6.99
CA VAL A 41 8.83 -3.44 6.73
C VAL A 41 8.62 -4.79 7.42
N ALA A 42 9.60 -5.69 7.32
CA ALA A 42 9.51 -7.01 7.95
C ALA A 42 9.41 -6.92 9.48
N ASP A 43 10.02 -5.89 10.07
CA ASP A 43 9.94 -5.66 11.51
C ASP A 43 8.52 -5.35 11.98
N LEU A 44 7.64 -4.94 11.07
CA LEU A 44 6.24 -4.62 11.36
C LEU A 44 5.30 -5.81 11.16
N PHE A 45 5.81 -6.94 10.69
CA PHE A 45 4.97 -8.10 10.37
C PHE A 45 4.38 -8.72 11.64
N ALA A 46 3.14 -9.17 11.52
CA ALA A 46 2.50 -10.02 12.52
C ALA A 46 3.05 -11.44 12.46
N PRO A 47 2.88 -12.26 13.51
CA PRO A 47 3.24 -13.66 13.44
C PRO A 47 2.56 -14.36 12.25
N GLY A 48 3.36 -15.09 11.47
CA GLY A 48 2.89 -15.80 10.29
C GLY A 48 2.66 -14.91 9.07
N GLU A 49 2.99 -13.63 9.14
CA GLU A 49 2.90 -12.74 8.00
C GLU A 49 4.14 -12.87 7.12
N GLU A 50 3.93 -12.90 5.80
CA GLU A 50 5.00 -13.01 4.83
C GLU A 50 4.78 -12.02 3.69
N ALA A 51 5.86 -11.41 3.20
CA ALA A 51 5.82 -10.63 1.98
C ALA A 51 5.54 -11.54 0.79
N VAL A 52 4.62 -11.12 -0.06
CA VAL A 52 4.26 -11.87 -1.27
C VAL A 52 4.86 -11.22 -2.50
N GLN A 53 4.70 -9.90 -2.63
CA GLN A 53 5.23 -9.14 -3.76
C GLN A 53 5.63 -7.75 -3.28
N CYS A 54 6.73 -7.25 -3.85
CA CYS A 54 7.24 -5.91 -3.58
C CYS A 54 7.34 -5.13 -4.88
N PHE A 55 6.89 -3.89 -4.85
CA PHE A 55 6.93 -2.97 -5.98
C PHE A 55 7.65 -1.71 -5.59
N GLN A 56 8.25 -1.06 -6.56
CA GLN A 56 9.06 0.13 -6.31
C GLN A 56 8.82 1.20 -7.37
N THR A 57 8.80 2.45 -6.93
CA THR A 57 8.96 3.62 -7.76
C THR A 57 10.38 4.17 -7.58
N ILE A 58 10.61 5.42 -7.94
CA ILE A 58 11.95 6.03 -7.77
C ILE A 58 12.38 6.02 -6.29
N ARG A 59 11.44 6.30 -5.37
CA ARG A 59 11.75 6.43 -3.94
C ARG A 59 10.93 5.53 -3.04
N ASP A 60 9.69 5.23 -3.43
CA ASP A 60 8.71 4.58 -2.58
C ASP A 60 8.61 3.10 -2.89
N GLN A 61 8.09 2.35 -1.92
CA GLN A 61 7.78 0.93 -2.11
C GLN A 61 6.33 0.65 -1.74
N VAL A 62 5.78 -0.37 -2.39
CA VAL A 62 4.49 -0.95 -2.06
C VAL A 62 4.71 -2.43 -1.84
N VAL A 63 4.38 -2.93 -0.66
CA VAL A 63 4.61 -4.32 -0.28
C VAL A 63 3.28 -4.98 0.01
N PHE A 64 2.95 -6.00 -0.77
CA PHE A 64 1.77 -6.84 -0.52
C PHE A 64 2.22 -8.06 0.28
N THR A 65 1.61 -8.24 1.45
CA THR A 65 1.81 -9.44 2.26
C THR A 65 0.61 -10.37 2.10
N ASN A 66 0.61 -11.47 2.84
CA ASN A 66 -0.57 -12.33 2.92
C ASN A 66 -1.71 -11.72 3.77
N LYS A 67 -1.49 -10.57 4.42
CA LYS A 67 -2.45 -9.97 5.36
C LYS A 67 -2.81 -8.52 5.06
N ARG A 68 -1.92 -7.76 4.42
CA ARG A 68 -2.09 -6.32 4.22
C ARG A 68 -1.21 -5.79 3.11
N VAL A 69 -1.43 -4.53 2.75
CA VAL A 69 -0.51 -3.78 1.90
C VAL A 69 0.16 -2.69 2.73
N PHE A 70 1.49 -2.61 2.61
CA PHE A 70 2.28 -1.52 3.16
C PHE A 70 2.61 -0.51 2.08
N ILE A 71 2.44 0.76 2.41
CA ILE A 71 2.94 1.86 1.60
C ILE A 71 4.14 2.44 2.32
N VAL A 72 5.30 2.41 1.67
CA VAL A 72 6.55 2.95 2.19
C VAL A 72 6.83 4.25 1.47
N ASN A 73 6.69 5.35 2.18
CA ASN A 73 6.80 6.69 1.61
C ASN A 73 8.12 7.33 2.06
N VAL A 74 9.04 7.55 1.12
CA VAL A 74 10.35 8.12 1.40
C VAL A 74 10.33 9.60 1.09
N GLN A 75 10.63 10.42 2.08
CA GLN A 75 10.53 11.87 2.00
C GLN A 75 11.85 12.57 2.28
N GLY A 76 11.87 13.86 1.94
CA GLY A 76 12.99 14.74 2.18
C GLY A 76 14.09 14.62 1.13
N VAL A 77 14.93 15.64 1.04
CA VAL A 77 16.01 15.72 0.04
C VAL A 77 17.00 14.57 0.21
N THR A 78 17.27 14.18 1.45
CA THR A 78 18.23 13.12 1.78
C THR A 78 17.61 11.72 1.85
N GLY A 79 16.26 11.61 1.74
CA GLY A 79 15.56 10.33 1.90
C GLY A 79 15.60 9.76 3.30
N LYS A 80 15.92 10.58 4.32
CA LYS A 80 16.04 10.12 5.71
C LYS A 80 14.71 9.93 6.42
N LYS A 81 13.66 10.60 5.94
CA LYS A 81 12.34 10.51 6.55
C LYS A 81 11.50 9.49 5.80
N VAL A 82 11.16 8.40 6.47
CA VAL A 82 10.39 7.30 5.88
C VAL A 82 9.15 7.07 6.71
N SER A 83 7.99 7.02 6.03
CA SER A 83 6.71 6.70 6.65
C SER A 83 6.22 5.35 6.14
N TYR A 84 5.63 4.57 7.03
CA TYR A 84 5.10 3.25 6.74
C TYR A 84 3.61 3.23 7.05
N PHE A 85 2.78 3.02 6.05
CA PHE A 85 1.33 2.92 6.22
C PHE A 85 0.90 1.49 5.96
N SER A 86 0.06 0.98 6.85
CA SER A 86 -0.43 -0.39 6.83
C SER A 86 -1.93 -0.40 6.57
N TYR A 87 -2.33 -1.09 5.51
CA TYR A 87 -3.75 -1.22 5.14
C TYR A 87 -4.12 -2.71 5.16
N PRO A 88 -4.78 -3.18 6.25
CA PRO A 88 -5.17 -4.59 6.35
C PRO A 88 -6.21 -4.98 5.31
N TYR A 89 -6.08 -6.17 4.73
CA TYR A 89 -7.08 -6.65 3.78
C TYR A 89 -8.46 -6.82 4.43
N SER A 90 -8.50 -7.09 5.74
CA SER A 90 -9.76 -7.19 6.47
C SER A 90 -10.61 -5.92 6.42
N LYS A 91 -10.03 -4.79 6.06
CA LYS A 91 -10.73 -3.51 5.92
C LYS A 91 -11.07 -3.17 4.47
N VAL A 92 -10.74 -4.04 3.54
CA VAL A 92 -11.11 -3.87 2.13
C VAL A 92 -12.57 -4.26 1.97
N GLN A 93 -13.37 -3.33 1.46
CA GLN A 93 -14.79 -3.55 1.16
C GLN A 93 -14.94 -4.29 -0.15
N TYR A 94 -14.23 -3.85 -1.18
CA TYR A 94 -14.17 -4.50 -2.48
C TYR A 94 -12.93 -4.04 -3.23
N PHE A 95 -12.60 -4.76 -4.28
CA PHE A 95 -11.50 -4.38 -5.16
C PHE A 95 -11.91 -4.53 -6.62
N GLY A 96 -11.24 -3.80 -7.48
CA GLY A 96 -11.36 -3.91 -8.92
C GLY A 96 -10.01 -4.11 -9.56
N ILE A 97 -9.97 -4.83 -10.67
CA ILE A 97 -8.76 -4.98 -11.47
C ILE A 97 -9.05 -4.65 -12.92
N GLU A 98 -8.06 -4.06 -13.57
CA GLU A 98 -8.03 -3.93 -15.02
C GLU A 98 -6.79 -4.63 -15.52
N MET A 99 -6.98 -5.66 -16.32
CA MET A 99 -5.89 -6.48 -16.83
C MET A 99 -5.48 -5.97 -18.20
N ALA A 100 -4.18 -6.05 -18.45
CA ALA A 100 -3.60 -5.65 -19.72
C ALA A 100 -4.20 -6.40 -20.90
N GLY A 101 -4.34 -5.69 -22.01
CA GLY A 101 -4.65 -6.31 -23.29
C GLY A 101 -3.46 -7.11 -23.82
N ILE A 102 -3.63 -7.66 -25.03
CA ILE A 102 -2.63 -8.54 -25.64
C ILE A 102 -1.30 -7.83 -25.87
N LEU A 103 -1.34 -6.55 -26.22
CA LEU A 103 -0.15 -5.76 -26.56
C LEU A 103 0.39 -4.94 -25.41
N ASP A 104 -0.42 -4.72 -24.38
CA ASP A 104 -0.05 -3.95 -23.20
C ASP A 104 0.01 -4.88 -22.01
N ALA A 105 1.14 -4.87 -21.31
CA ALA A 105 1.36 -5.74 -20.16
C ALA A 105 1.02 -5.05 -18.83
N ASP A 106 0.63 -3.78 -18.85
CA ASP A 106 0.32 -3.03 -17.64
C ASP A 106 -1.05 -3.40 -17.09
N SER A 107 -1.19 -3.40 -15.79
CA SER A 107 -2.44 -3.71 -15.10
C SER A 107 -2.68 -2.75 -13.95
N GLU A 108 -3.92 -2.69 -13.48
CA GLU A 108 -4.32 -1.81 -12.40
C GLU A 108 -5.10 -2.56 -11.35
N LEU A 109 -4.91 -2.16 -10.09
CA LEU A 109 -5.64 -2.66 -8.94
C LEU A 109 -6.22 -1.48 -8.17
N LEU A 110 -7.52 -1.52 -7.92
CA LEU A 110 -8.20 -0.56 -7.05
C LEU A 110 -8.63 -1.27 -5.78
N LEU A 111 -8.23 -0.73 -4.62
CA LEU A 111 -8.73 -1.17 -3.32
C LEU A 111 -9.63 -0.09 -2.75
N VAL A 112 -10.83 -0.49 -2.33
CA VAL A 112 -11.78 0.39 -1.64
C VAL A 112 -11.98 -0.14 -0.24
N PHE A 113 -11.68 0.71 0.74
CA PHE A 113 -11.73 0.34 2.15
C PHE A 113 -13.08 0.71 2.76
N SER A 114 -13.36 0.14 3.95
CA SER A 114 -14.66 0.31 4.61
C SER A 114 -15.00 1.76 4.93
N ASP A 115 -14.00 2.61 5.11
CA ASP A 115 -14.17 4.04 5.36
C ASP A 115 -14.34 4.87 4.10
N GLY A 116 -14.35 4.22 2.92
CA GLY A 116 -14.45 4.89 1.62
C GLY A 116 -13.11 5.32 1.02
N ASN A 117 -12.01 5.18 1.74
CA ASN A 117 -10.69 5.49 1.21
C ASN A 117 -10.35 4.55 0.05
N GLN A 118 -9.71 5.09 -0.98
CA GLN A 118 -9.36 4.33 -2.18
C GLN A 118 -7.86 4.41 -2.45
N LEU A 119 -7.27 3.27 -2.78
CA LEU A 119 -5.89 3.21 -3.24
C LEU A 119 -5.86 2.52 -4.59
N GLN A 120 -5.26 3.18 -5.57
CA GLN A 120 -5.07 2.63 -6.90
C GLN A 120 -3.60 2.36 -7.15
N PHE A 121 -3.33 1.18 -7.71
CA PHE A 121 -1.97 0.74 -8.02
C PHE A 121 -1.88 0.45 -9.52
N ASP A 122 -0.98 1.15 -10.19
CA ASP A 122 -0.75 0.97 -11.63
C ASP A 122 0.59 0.24 -11.81
N PHE A 123 0.50 -1.02 -12.19
CA PHE A 123 1.65 -1.90 -12.32
C PHE A 123 2.21 -1.85 -13.74
N ARG A 124 3.52 -1.68 -13.83
CA ARG A 124 4.26 -1.76 -15.08
C ARG A 124 4.63 -3.19 -15.39
N SER A 125 4.60 -3.54 -16.67
CA SER A 125 4.98 -4.87 -17.15
C SER A 125 4.06 -5.96 -16.60
N ARG A 126 4.39 -7.20 -16.88
CA ARG A 126 3.57 -8.34 -16.43
C ARG A 126 3.75 -8.57 -14.93
N VAL A 127 2.65 -8.52 -14.22
CA VAL A 127 2.60 -8.75 -12.77
C VAL A 127 1.54 -9.82 -12.52
N ASP A 128 1.82 -10.72 -11.58
CA ASP A 128 0.83 -11.71 -11.15
C ASP A 128 -0.21 -11.05 -10.23
N ILE A 129 -1.10 -10.27 -10.85
CA ILE A 129 -2.17 -9.58 -10.14
C ILE A 129 -3.18 -10.55 -9.54
N LYS A 130 -3.33 -11.73 -10.14
CA LYS A 130 -4.25 -12.75 -9.62
C LYS A 130 -3.82 -13.25 -8.25
N ARG A 131 -2.51 -13.34 -8.02
CA ARG A 131 -1.97 -13.75 -6.73
C ARG A 131 -2.29 -12.72 -5.64
N ILE A 132 -2.16 -11.43 -5.95
CA ILE A 132 -2.54 -10.35 -5.04
C ILE A 132 -4.03 -10.46 -4.71
N CYS A 133 -4.87 -10.59 -5.72
CA CYS A 133 -6.32 -10.68 -5.54
C CYS A 133 -6.75 -11.92 -4.74
N ALA A 134 -6.09 -13.04 -4.95
CA ALA A 134 -6.37 -14.26 -4.20
C ALA A 134 -6.08 -14.09 -2.71
N ASN A 135 -4.98 -13.42 -2.37
CA ASN A 135 -4.66 -13.12 -0.97
C ASN A 135 -5.68 -12.19 -0.34
N ILE A 136 -6.11 -11.17 -1.07
CA ILE A 136 -7.14 -10.25 -0.59
C ILE A 136 -8.46 -11.01 -0.38
N SER A 137 -8.87 -11.80 -1.36
CA SER A 137 -10.12 -12.57 -1.29
C SER A 137 -10.14 -13.54 -0.12
N ALA A 138 -9.00 -14.14 0.19
CA ALA A 138 -8.88 -15.05 1.34
C ALA A 138 -9.21 -14.36 2.67
N TYR A 139 -9.04 -13.04 2.72
CA TYR A 139 -9.32 -12.25 3.92
C TYR A 139 -10.73 -11.69 3.97
N ILE A 140 -11.31 -11.29 2.84
CA ILE A 140 -12.60 -10.60 2.84
C ILE A 140 -13.78 -11.52 2.58
N LEU A 141 -13.53 -12.75 2.15
CA LEU A 141 -14.54 -13.77 1.96
C LEU A 141 -14.38 -14.87 2.99
#